data_9ba9a5bccacedf11ab6dee9a18798e75
#
_entry.id   9ba9a5bccacedf11ab6dee9a18798e75
#
_cell.length_a   1.000
_cell.length_b   1.000
_cell.length_c   1.000
_cell.angle_alpha   90.00
_cell.angle_beta   90.00
_cell.angle_gamma   90.00
#
_symmetry.space_group_name_H-M   'P 1'
#
loop_
_entity.id
_entity.type
_entity.pdbx_description
1 polymer ?
#
loop_
_entity_poly.entity_id
_entity_poly.type
_entity_poly.pdbx_seq_one_letter_code
_entity_poly.pdbx_strand_id
1 'polypeptide(L)'
;WARPHEDTLSWRVTWDGQDHVQAALAAGRGVIIMSPHIGSWEVGAQALAEAFAGQDGAWVVLYRPPRHAGLRTLVERSRERSQVQGVPTTLAGVRALVRALRRGAGTAILPDQVPPLGQGVWAPFWGQEAYTMTLLPRLVQQTGAAVLLTWCERLPAGRFKIHVKPWSDPTWHDPQASPVQWASAMNQAIETLVRAHPEQYLWGYNRYKQPREGD
;
A
#
# COMPACT_ATOMS: atom_id res chain seq x y z
N TRP A 1 -11.43 13.00 0.89
CA TRP A 1 -12.09 11.83 1.53
C TRP A 1 -13.23 12.23 2.48
N ALA A 2 -13.35 13.48 2.83
CA ALA A 2 -14.39 14.01 3.71
C ALA A 2 -15.65 14.52 2.98
N ARG A 3 -15.76 14.35 1.66
CA ARG A 3 -16.91 14.85 0.87
C ARG A 3 -18.07 13.86 0.79
N PRO A 4 -19.33 14.36 0.59
CA PRO A 4 -20.50 13.51 0.44
C PRO A 4 -20.45 12.59 -0.78
N HIS A 5 -21.29 11.57 -0.80
CA HIS A 5 -21.37 10.41 -1.71
C HIS A 5 -21.55 10.72 -3.20
N GLU A 6 -21.86 11.95 -3.59
CA GLU A 6 -22.25 12.29 -4.95
C GLU A 6 -21.08 12.74 -5.85
N ASP A 7 -19.92 12.99 -5.24
CA ASP A 7 -18.70 13.35 -5.98
C ASP A 7 -17.82 12.11 -6.18
N THR A 8 -18.01 11.39 -7.27
CA THR A 8 -17.01 10.39 -7.71
C THR A 8 -15.70 11.13 -8.00
N LEU A 9 -14.57 10.52 -7.63
CA LEU A 9 -13.25 11.10 -7.92
C LEU A 9 -12.90 11.05 -9.42
N SER A 10 -13.70 10.34 -10.21
CA SER A 10 -13.42 10.01 -11.62
C SER A 10 -13.10 11.23 -12.50
N TRP A 11 -13.74 12.38 -12.28
CA TRP A 11 -13.49 13.58 -13.07
C TRP A 11 -12.24 14.38 -12.64
N ARG A 12 -11.67 14.07 -11.46
CA ARG A 12 -10.46 14.70 -10.94
C ARG A 12 -9.22 13.85 -11.10
N VAL A 13 -9.40 12.56 -11.39
CA VAL A 13 -8.34 11.57 -11.43
C VAL A 13 -8.10 11.12 -12.87
N THR A 14 -6.85 11.19 -13.28
CA THR A 14 -6.36 10.56 -14.51
C THR A 14 -5.44 9.40 -14.16
N TRP A 15 -5.24 8.48 -15.08
CA TRP A 15 -4.46 7.27 -14.87
C TRP A 15 -3.30 7.18 -15.85
N ASP A 16 -2.20 6.60 -15.36
CA ASP A 16 -1.04 6.19 -16.14
C ASP A 16 -0.70 4.75 -15.70
N GLY A 17 -1.02 3.78 -16.55
CA GLY A 17 -0.84 2.35 -16.27
C GLY A 17 -2.04 1.68 -15.58
N GLN A 18 -3.28 2.16 -15.78
CA GLN A 18 -4.50 1.52 -15.28
C GLN A 18 -4.64 0.07 -15.77
N ASP A 19 -4.22 -0.21 -16.99
CA ASP A 19 -4.18 -1.51 -17.63
C ASP A 19 -3.34 -2.53 -16.87
N HIS A 20 -2.29 -2.09 -16.17
CA HIS A 20 -1.50 -2.98 -15.31
C HIS A 20 -2.29 -3.55 -14.15
N VAL A 21 -3.22 -2.78 -13.56
CA VAL A 21 -4.11 -3.30 -12.50
C VAL A 21 -5.06 -4.34 -13.08
N GLN A 22 -5.67 -4.04 -14.23
CA GLN A 22 -6.58 -4.96 -14.92
C GLN A 22 -5.89 -6.27 -15.28
N ALA A 23 -4.69 -6.17 -15.88
CA ALA A 23 -3.92 -7.36 -16.26
C ALA A 23 -3.52 -8.20 -15.04
N ALA A 24 -3.11 -7.56 -13.94
CA ALA A 24 -2.71 -8.25 -12.72
C ALA A 24 -3.91 -8.96 -12.04
N LEU A 25 -5.09 -8.34 -12.02
CA LEU A 25 -6.33 -8.95 -11.52
C LEU A 25 -6.75 -10.12 -12.42
N ALA A 26 -6.76 -9.93 -13.74
CA ALA A 26 -7.11 -10.96 -14.70
C ALA A 26 -6.20 -12.20 -14.63
N ALA A 27 -4.95 -12.04 -14.21
CA ALA A 27 -4.03 -13.13 -13.96
C ALA A 27 -4.43 -14.03 -12.75
N GLY A 28 -5.33 -13.57 -11.89
CA GLY A 28 -5.94 -14.35 -10.79
C GLY A 28 -4.99 -14.72 -9.64
N ARG A 29 -3.77 -14.17 -9.60
CA ARG A 29 -2.76 -14.50 -8.57
C ARG A 29 -2.78 -13.57 -7.37
N GLY A 30 -3.73 -12.62 -7.33
CA GLY A 30 -3.78 -11.54 -6.34
C GLY A 30 -2.87 -10.37 -6.70
N VAL A 31 -3.23 -9.19 -6.17
CA VAL A 31 -2.53 -7.93 -6.46
C VAL A 31 -2.19 -7.21 -5.16
N ILE A 32 -0.95 -6.78 -5.03
CA ILE A 32 -0.49 -5.92 -3.93
C ILE A 32 -0.13 -4.56 -4.51
N ILE A 33 -0.90 -3.55 -4.14
CA ILE A 33 -0.56 -2.15 -4.39
C ILE A 33 0.48 -1.73 -3.35
N MET A 34 1.69 -1.48 -3.78
CA MET A 34 2.76 -0.90 -2.97
C MET A 34 2.81 0.60 -3.21
N SER A 35 2.41 1.39 -2.23
CA SER A 35 2.37 2.85 -2.32
C SER A 35 3.04 3.48 -1.11
N PRO A 36 4.17 4.19 -1.24
CA PRO A 36 4.69 4.98 -0.13
C PRO A 36 3.78 6.18 0.17
N HIS A 37 4.03 6.86 1.31
CA HIS A 37 3.31 8.08 1.67
C HIS A 37 3.79 9.27 0.82
N ILE A 38 3.49 9.21 -0.48
CA ILE A 38 3.82 10.24 -1.48
C ILE A 38 2.56 10.71 -2.21
N GLY A 39 2.50 11.97 -2.53
CA GLY A 39 1.32 12.55 -3.17
C GLY A 39 0.07 12.47 -2.28
N SER A 40 -1.07 12.18 -2.88
CA SER A 40 -2.36 12.01 -2.21
C SER A 40 -2.73 10.53 -2.11
N TRP A 41 -2.01 9.77 -1.30
CA TRP A 41 -2.21 8.30 -1.19
C TRP A 41 -3.65 7.93 -0.77
N GLU A 42 -4.33 8.75 0.05
CA GLU A 42 -5.74 8.50 0.40
C GLU A 42 -6.66 8.62 -0.82
N VAL A 43 -6.45 9.62 -1.68
CA VAL A 43 -7.20 9.78 -2.94
C VAL A 43 -6.88 8.60 -3.86
N GLY A 44 -5.61 8.21 -3.96
CA GLY A 44 -5.19 7.05 -4.74
C GLY A 44 -5.85 5.76 -4.28
N ALA A 45 -5.91 5.50 -2.97
CA ALA A 45 -6.56 4.33 -2.42
C ALA A 45 -8.08 4.32 -2.69
N GLN A 46 -8.73 5.48 -2.58
CA GLN A 46 -10.16 5.61 -2.87
C GLN A 46 -10.44 5.39 -4.37
N ALA A 47 -9.67 6.00 -5.25
CA ALA A 47 -9.84 5.83 -6.69
C ALA A 47 -9.57 4.40 -7.17
N LEU A 48 -8.57 3.72 -6.60
CA LEU A 48 -8.32 2.29 -6.84
C LEU A 48 -9.51 1.44 -6.39
N ALA A 49 -10.08 1.73 -5.22
CA ALA A 49 -11.24 1.03 -4.72
C ALA A 49 -12.48 1.26 -5.62
N GLU A 50 -12.75 2.50 -6.02
CA GLU A 50 -13.86 2.83 -6.92
C GLU A 50 -13.72 2.15 -8.29
N ALA A 51 -12.48 2.05 -8.83
CA ALA A 51 -12.26 1.50 -10.15
C ALA A 51 -12.23 -0.04 -10.19
N PHE A 52 -11.76 -0.69 -9.14
CA PHE A 52 -11.42 -2.12 -9.16
C PHE A 52 -12.00 -2.96 -8.02
N ALA A 53 -12.45 -2.37 -6.90
CA ALA A 53 -13.06 -3.14 -5.85
C ALA A 53 -14.44 -3.65 -6.30
N GLY A 54 -14.62 -4.96 -6.38
CA GLY A 54 -15.88 -5.60 -6.78
C GLY A 54 -15.86 -6.37 -8.08
N GLN A 55 -14.78 -6.28 -8.86
CA GLN A 55 -14.68 -7.09 -10.08
C GLN A 55 -14.35 -8.56 -9.78
N ASP A 56 -13.52 -8.84 -8.74
CA ASP A 56 -13.04 -10.18 -8.38
C ASP A 56 -13.05 -10.47 -6.88
N GLY A 57 -13.89 -9.78 -6.12
CA GLY A 57 -13.99 -9.91 -4.66
C GLY A 57 -13.54 -8.67 -3.91
N ALA A 58 -13.87 -8.62 -2.63
CA ALA A 58 -13.54 -7.47 -1.78
C ALA A 58 -12.02 -7.32 -1.62
N TRP A 59 -11.49 -6.14 -1.89
CA TRP A 59 -10.13 -5.78 -1.50
C TRP A 59 -10.02 -5.79 0.02
N VAL A 60 -8.91 -6.32 0.54
CA VAL A 60 -8.69 -6.45 1.98
C VAL A 60 -7.49 -5.61 2.37
N VAL A 61 -7.65 -4.72 3.35
CA VAL A 61 -6.57 -3.86 3.84
C VAL A 61 -6.40 -4.00 5.35
N LEU A 62 -5.16 -3.96 5.82
CA LEU A 62 -4.88 -3.88 7.25
C LEU A 62 -5.30 -2.51 7.79
N TYR A 63 -6.01 -2.51 8.88
CA TYR A 63 -6.54 -1.33 9.50
C TYR A 63 -6.26 -1.26 10.99
N ARG A 64 -5.70 -0.14 11.41
CA ARG A 64 -5.61 0.22 12.83
C ARG A 64 -6.67 1.28 13.15
N PRO A 65 -7.65 0.98 14.03
CA PRO A 65 -8.67 1.96 14.41
C PRO A 65 -8.03 3.24 14.96
N PRO A 66 -8.62 4.43 14.67
CA PRO A 66 -8.18 5.67 15.30
C PRO A 66 -8.30 5.57 16.83
N ARG A 67 -7.34 6.12 17.56
CA ARG A 67 -7.38 6.17 19.04
C ARG A 67 -8.52 7.04 19.58
N HIS A 68 -8.96 8.04 18.81
CA HIS A 68 -10.07 8.92 19.18
C HIS A 68 -11.41 8.36 18.72
N ALA A 69 -12.32 8.09 19.66
CA ALA A 69 -13.63 7.51 19.39
C ALA A 69 -14.48 8.33 18.40
N GLY A 70 -14.42 9.67 18.46
CA GLY A 70 -15.15 10.54 17.53
C GLY A 70 -14.69 10.46 16.06
N LEU A 71 -13.44 10.07 15.80
CA LEU A 71 -12.93 9.85 14.46
C LEU A 71 -13.26 8.45 13.92
N ARG A 72 -13.56 7.50 14.81
CA ARG A 72 -13.84 6.10 14.44
C ARG A 72 -15.05 6.01 13.51
N THR A 73 -16.18 6.59 13.91
CA THR A 73 -17.42 6.58 13.12
C THR A 73 -17.26 7.27 11.76
N LEU A 74 -16.50 8.38 11.69
CA LEU A 74 -16.24 9.07 10.43
C LEU A 74 -15.40 8.21 9.47
N VAL A 75 -14.38 7.55 10.00
CA VAL A 75 -13.49 6.66 9.23
C VAL A 75 -14.22 5.37 8.82
N GLU A 76 -15.04 4.80 9.69
CA GLU A 76 -15.88 3.64 9.39
C GLU A 76 -16.86 3.95 8.26
N ARG A 77 -17.61 5.04 8.36
CA ARG A 77 -18.54 5.49 7.30
C ARG A 77 -17.86 5.79 5.96
N SER A 78 -16.65 6.33 5.97
CA SER A 78 -15.90 6.57 4.72
C SER A 78 -15.45 5.26 4.04
N ARG A 79 -15.32 4.18 4.79
CA ARG A 79 -14.88 2.85 4.32
C ARG A 79 -16.00 1.92 3.93
N GLU A 80 -17.17 2.02 4.57
CA GLU A 80 -18.37 1.30 4.15
C GLU A 80 -18.77 1.62 2.69
N ARG A 81 -18.27 2.73 2.16
CA ARG A 81 -18.50 3.18 0.78
C ARG A 81 -17.61 2.49 -0.25
N SER A 82 -16.45 2.01 0.16
CA SER A 82 -15.56 1.27 -0.72
C SER A 82 -15.80 -0.23 -0.48
N GLN A 83 -15.87 -1.01 -1.53
CA GLN A 83 -15.91 -2.47 -1.43
C GLN A 83 -14.57 -3.04 -0.90
N VAL A 84 -14.00 -2.34 0.10
CA VAL A 84 -12.73 -2.65 0.73
C VAL A 84 -12.99 -3.10 2.16
N GLN A 85 -12.64 -4.33 2.45
CA GLN A 85 -12.75 -4.91 3.79
C GLN A 85 -11.54 -4.51 4.64
N GLY A 86 -11.75 -3.72 5.69
CA GLY A 86 -10.74 -3.46 6.71
C GLY A 86 -10.60 -4.64 7.67
N VAL A 87 -9.37 -5.14 7.84
CA VAL A 87 -9.07 -6.19 8.83
C VAL A 87 -8.02 -5.68 9.83
N PRO A 88 -8.02 -6.18 11.08
CA PRO A 88 -7.11 -5.69 12.12
C PRO A 88 -5.64 -6.01 11.79
N THR A 89 -4.73 -5.20 12.30
CA THR A 89 -3.27 -5.40 12.19
C THR A 89 -2.75 -6.51 13.11
N THR A 90 -3.41 -7.67 13.10
CA THR A 90 -3.12 -8.86 13.89
C THR A 90 -2.78 -10.04 12.97
N LEU A 91 -2.30 -11.13 13.54
CA LEU A 91 -2.07 -12.37 12.79
C LEU A 91 -3.33 -12.87 12.05
N ALA A 92 -4.52 -12.68 12.64
CA ALA A 92 -5.79 -13.00 11.99
C ALA A 92 -6.03 -12.13 10.74
N GLY A 93 -5.73 -10.83 10.81
CA GLY A 93 -5.80 -9.93 9.66
C GLY A 93 -4.79 -10.29 8.57
N VAL A 94 -3.55 -10.63 8.91
CA VAL A 94 -2.55 -11.10 7.93
C VAL A 94 -3.03 -12.40 7.24
N ARG A 95 -3.61 -13.34 7.99
CA ARG A 95 -4.22 -14.55 7.41
C ARG A 95 -5.39 -14.21 6.46
N ALA A 96 -6.16 -13.17 6.77
CA ALA A 96 -7.23 -12.70 5.88
C ALA A 96 -6.66 -12.12 4.57
N LEU A 97 -5.55 -11.35 4.63
CA LEU A 97 -4.84 -10.88 3.43
C LEU A 97 -4.37 -12.05 2.55
N VAL A 98 -3.69 -13.04 3.15
CA VAL A 98 -3.21 -14.22 2.42
C VAL A 98 -4.36 -14.95 1.72
N ARG A 99 -5.50 -15.14 2.42
CA ARG A 99 -6.68 -15.77 1.82
C ARG A 99 -7.26 -14.94 0.67
N ALA A 100 -7.33 -13.62 0.82
CA ALA A 100 -7.82 -12.72 -0.22
C ALA A 100 -6.92 -12.77 -1.47
N LEU A 101 -5.62 -12.62 -1.30
CA LEU A 101 -4.65 -12.69 -2.39
C LEU A 101 -4.71 -14.03 -3.13
N ARG A 102 -4.83 -15.16 -2.41
CA ARG A 102 -4.96 -16.50 -3.03
C ARG A 102 -6.27 -16.69 -3.82
N ARG A 103 -7.28 -15.86 -3.58
CA ARG A 103 -8.52 -15.83 -4.37
C ARG A 103 -8.49 -14.82 -5.52
N GLY A 104 -7.34 -14.20 -5.80
CA GLY A 104 -7.20 -13.21 -6.85
C GLY A 104 -7.53 -11.77 -6.43
N ALA A 105 -7.94 -11.54 -5.18
CA ALA A 105 -8.28 -10.20 -4.70
C ALA A 105 -7.04 -9.28 -4.51
N GLY A 106 -7.30 -7.99 -4.27
CA GLY A 106 -6.26 -6.99 -4.06
C GLY A 106 -6.05 -6.61 -2.60
N THR A 107 -4.88 -6.09 -2.30
CA THR A 107 -4.55 -5.36 -1.06
C THR A 107 -3.69 -4.14 -1.36
N ALA A 108 -3.66 -3.19 -0.43
CA ALA A 108 -2.75 -2.05 -0.49
C ALA A 108 -1.89 -1.99 0.77
N ILE A 109 -0.60 -1.73 0.59
CA ILE A 109 0.38 -1.63 1.68
C ILE A 109 1.23 -0.37 1.46
N LEU A 110 1.36 0.43 2.53
CA LEU A 110 2.25 1.58 2.59
C LEU A 110 3.49 1.18 3.42
N PRO A 111 4.61 0.83 2.76
CA PRO A 111 5.71 0.14 3.43
C PRO A 111 6.75 1.05 4.08
N ASP A 112 6.63 2.35 3.92
CA ASP A 112 7.64 3.35 4.29
C ASP A 112 7.51 3.92 5.71
N GLN A 113 6.68 3.33 6.56
CA GLN A 113 6.62 3.64 7.98
C GLN A 113 7.22 2.52 8.83
N VAL A 114 7.72 2.90 10.00
CA VAL A 114 8.37 1.98 10.95
C VAL A 114 7.32 1.03 11.54
N PRO A 115 7.43 -0.28 11.30
CA PRO A 115 6.52 -1.26 11.87
C PRO A 115 6.78 -1.47 13.37
N PRO A 116 5.88 -2.12 14.10
CA PRO A 116 6.13 -2.57 15.48
C PRO A 116 7.37 -3.44 15.59
N LEU A 117 7.98 -3.49 16.78
CA LEU A 117 9.13 -4.35 17.06
C LEU A 117 8.81 -5.82 16.72
N GLY A 118 9.75 -6.50 16.09
CA GLY A 118 9.59 -7.87 15.63
C GLY A 118 8.90 -8.04 14.27
N GLN A 119 8.36 -6.96 13.66
CA GLN A 119 7.68 -7.00 12.36
C GLN A 119 8.51 -6.43 11.22
N GLY A 120 9.77 -6.14 11.45
CA GLY A 120 10.70 -5.57 10.46
C GLY A 120 12.13 -5.98 10.71
N VAL A 121 13.00 -5.43 9.88
CA VAL A 121 14.45 -5.56 9.97
C VAL A 121 15.10 -4.21 9.73
N TRP A 122 16.30 -4.02 10.24
CA TRP A 122 17.11 -2.85 9.90
C TRP A 122 17.65 -3.04 8.48
N ALA A 123 17.43 -2.05 7.63
CA ALA A 123 17.84 -2.04 6.24
C ALA A 123 18.14 -0.60 5.79
N PRO A 124 19.07 -0.41 4.84
CA PRO A 124 19.41 0.92 4.34
C PRO A 124 18.21 1.65 3.74
N PHE A 125 18.08 2.94 4.09
CA PHE A 125 17.19 3.90 3.47
C PHE A 125 17.89 5.27 3.45
N TRP A 126 18.16 5.81 2.26
CA TRP A 126 19.00 7.01 2.09
C TRP A 126 20.37 6.91 2.77
N GLY A 127 20.99 5.73 2.73
CA GLY A 127 22.31 5.48 3.33
C GLY A 127 22.33 5.36 4.85
N GLN A 128 21.19 5.36 5.52
CA GLN A 128 21.06 5.17 6.97
C GLN A 128 20.19 3.94 7.28
N GLU A 129 20.46 3.27 8.39
CA GLU A 129 19.68 2.14 8.85
C GLU A 129 18.28 2.58 9.30
N ALA A 130 17.26 2.03 8.67
CA ALA A 130 15.86 2.27 8.99
C ALA A 130 15.12 0.95 9.23
N TYR A 131 14.37 0.87 10.33
CA TYR A 131 13.58 -0.32 10.62
C TYR A 131 12.43 -0.46 9.63
N THR A 132 12.50 -1.48 8.77
CA THR A 132 11.68 -1.64 7.57
C THR A 132 10.83 -2.91 7.66
N MET A 133 9.54 -2.81 7.31
CA MET A 133 8.62 -3.95 7.37
C MET A 133 9.02 -5.07 6.41
N THR A 134 8.72 -6.31 6.82
CA THR A 134 8.91 -7.51 5.99
C THR A 134 7.61 -8.16 5.56
N LEU A 135 6.46 -7.56 5.89
CA LEU A 135 5.16 -8.14 5.57
C LEU A 135 4.94 -8.30 4.06
N LEU A 136 5.25 -7.26 3.28
CA LEU A 136 4.96 -7.23 1.84
C LEU A 136 5.73 -8.33 1.10
N PRO A 137 7.08 -8.45 1.20
CA PRO A 137 7.80 -9.54 0.54
C PRO A 137 7.34 -10.93 1.01
N ARG A 138 6.99 -11.09 2.29
CA ARG A 138 6.44 -12.37 2.80
C ARG A 138 5.10 -12.72 2.15
N LEU A 139 4.24 -11.74 1.92
CA LEU A 139 2.97 -11.97 1.20
C LEU A 139 3.23 -12.41 -0.24
N VAL A 140 4.17 -11.77 -0.94
CA VAL A 140 4.56 -12.17 -2.30
C VAL A 140 5.04 -13.63 -2.33
N GLN A 141 5.94 -14.01 -1.43
CA GLN A 141 6.46 -15.38 -1.35
C GLN A 141 5.38 -16.41 -1.04
N GLN A 142 4.43 -16.08 -0.17
CA GLN A 142 3.36 -17.01 0.24
C GLN A 142 2.25 -17.15 -0.79
N THR A 143 2.03 -16.15 -1.65
CA THR A 143 0.85 -16.09 -2.52
C THR A 143 1.18 -16.03 -4.00
N GLY A 144 2.39 -15.60 -4.37
CA GLY A 144 2.75 -15.30 -5.75
C GLY A 144 2.05 -14.05 -6.33
N ALA A 145 1.47 -13.21 -5.46
CA ALA A 145 0.74 -12.02 -5.88
C ALA A 145 1.64 -11.05 -6.65
N ALA A 146 1.06 -10.43 -7.68
CA ALA A 146 1.73 -9.37 -8.42
C ALA A 146 1.86 -8.10 -7.57
N VAL A 147 3.00 -7.41 -7.68
CA VAL A 147 3.21 -6.13 -7.00
C VAL A 147 3.14 -5.00 -8.02
N LEU A 148 2.37 -3.98 -7.71
CA LEU A 148 2.27 -2.75 -8.50
C LEU A 148 2.74 -1.58 -7.64
N LEU A 149 3.84 -0.94 -8.03
CA LEU A 149 4.29 0.31 -7.43
C LEU A 149 3.38 1.43 -7.91
N THR A 150 2.71 2.08 -6.97
CA THR A 150 1.65 3.05 -7.27
C THR A 150 1.84 4.30 -6.46
N TRP A 151 1.55 5.45 -7.05
CA TRP A 151 1.47 6.71 -6.33
C TRP A 151 0.47 7.66 -6.98
N CYS A 152 -0.10 8.56 -6.18
CA CYS A 152 -1.12 9.49 -6.61
C CYS A 152 -0.56 10.92 -6.59
N GLU A 153 -0.15 11.41 -7.75
CA GLU A 153 0.40 12.75 -7.96
C GLU A 153 -0.64 13.82 -7.70
N ARG A 154 -0.27 14.83 -6.90
CA ARG A 154 -1.06 16.06 -6.76
C ARG A 154 -0.74 17.00 -7.91
N LEU A 155 -1.76 17.34 -8.69
CA LEU A 155 -1.68 18.29 -9.79
C LEU A 155 -2.37 19.62 -9.42
N PRO A 156 -2.07 20.71 -10.14
CA PRO A 156 -2.77 22.00 -9.98
C PRO A 156 -4.28 21.86 -10.10
N ALA A 157 -5.02 22.80 -9.50
CA ALA A 157 -6.48 22.88 -9.53
C ALA A 157 -7.21 21.66 -8.91
N GLY A 158 -6.58 21.00 -7.93
CA GLY A 158 -7.19 19.86 -7.21
C GLY A 158 -7.43 18.63 -8.09
N ARG A 159 -6.62 18.46 -9.13
CA ARG A 159 -6.57 17.26 -9.96
C ARG A 159 -5.51 16.29 -9.44
N PHE A 160 -5.62 15.05 -9.86
CA PHE A 160 -4.72 13.97 -9.46
C PHE A 160 -4.39 13.10 -10.66
N LYS A 161 -3.20 12.50 -10.64
CA LYS A 161 -2.81 11.49 -11.60
C LYS A 161 -2.30 10.26 -10.85
N ILE A 162 -2.90 9.11 -11.09
CA ILE A 162 -2.44 7.85 -10.50
C ILE A 162 -1.49 7.18 -11.48
N HIS A 163 -0.28 6.95 -11.00
CA HIS A 163 0.74 6.20 -11.72
C HIS A 163 0.78 4.78 -11.17
N VAL A 164 0.75 3.82 -12.06
CA VAL A 164 0.84 2.39 -11.73
C VAL A 164 1.89 1.76 -12.60
N LYS A 165 2.85 1.08 -11.97
CA LYS A 165 3.90 0.34 -12.68
C LYS A 165 4.05 -1.05 -12.07
N PRO A 166 4.14 -2.11 -12.87
CA PRO A 166 4.57 -3.41 -12.38
C PRO A 166 5.93 -3.26 -11.70
N TRP A 167 6.07 -3.89 -10.54
CA TRP A 167 7.33 -3.91 -9.84
C TRP A 167 7.67 -5.33 -9.42
N SER A 168 8.92 -5.69 -9.62
CA SER A 168 9.47 -6.97 -9.24
C SER A 168 10.94 -6.80 -8.91
N ASP A 169 11.41 -7.54 -7.94
CA ASP A 169 12.83 -7.64 -7.62
C ASP A 169 13.20 -9.13 -7.48
N PRO A 170 14.30 -9.58 -8.10
CA PRO A 170 14.73 -10.98 -8.03
C PRO A 170 14.89 -11.51 -6.61
N THR A 171 15.32 -10.68 -5.66
CA THR A 171 15.51 -11.09 -4.26
C THR A 171 14.22 -11.55 -3.58
N TRP A 172 13.05 -11.07 -4.04
CA TRP A 172 11.77 -11.48 -3.46
C TRP A 172 11.31 -12.85 -3.90
N HIS A 173 11.94 -13.40 -4.95
CA HIS A 173 11.69 -14.73 -5.49
C HIS A 173 12.84 -15.71 -5.18
N ASP A 174 13.94 -15.21 -4.61
CA ASP A 174 15.06 -16.03 -4.21
C ASP A 174 14.83 -16.64 -2.80
N PRO A 175 14.72 -17.96 -2.66
CA PRO A 175 14.53 -18.61 -1.37
C PRO A 175 15.73 -18.46 -0.43
N GLN A 176 16.90 -18.06 -0.94
CA GLN A 176 18.10 -17.80 -0.15
C GLN A 176 18.26 -16.35 0.29
N ALA A 177 17.45 -15.44 -0.27
CA ALA A 177 17.53 -14.04 0.08
C ALA A 177 17.06 -13.78 1.52
N SER A 178 17.84 -12.99 2.24
CA SER A 178 17.54 -12.61 3.62
C SER A 178 16.44 -11.55 3.69
N PRO A 179 15.72 -11.44 4.83
CA PRO A 179 14.76 -10.35 5.04
C PRO A 179 15.36 -8.95 4.88
N VAL A 180 16.67 -8.77 5.14
CA VAL A 180 17.37 -7.49 4.94
C VAL A 180 17.47 -7.18 3.45
N GLN A 181 17.79 -8.15 2.62
CA GLN A 181 17.85 -7.96 1.15
C GLN A 181 16.46 -7.59 0.60
N TRP A 182 15.38 -8.25 1.06
CA TRP A 182 14.02 -7.89 0.66
C TRP A 182 13.65 -6.46 1.03
N ALA A 183 13.97 -6.05 2.27
CA ALA A 183 13.68 -4.72 2.76
C ALA A 183 14.52 -3.66 2.04
N SER A 184 15.79 -3.96 1.72
CA SER A 184 16.66 -3.07 0.96
C SER A 184 16.15 -2.82 -0.47
N ALA A 185 15.72 -3.88 -1.17
CA ALA A 185 15.15 -3.76 -2.51
C ALA A 185 13.89 -2.87 -2.50
N MET A 186 13.00 -3.06 -1.52
CA MET A 186 11.81 -2.25 -1.33
C MET A 186 12.15 -0.79 -1.03
N ASN A 187 13.08 -0.54 -0.11
CA ASN A 187 13.53 0.81 0.21
C ASN A 187 14.11 1.50 -1.02
N GLN A 188 14.93 0.81 -1.82
CA GLN A 188 15.51 1.34 -3.04
C GLN A 188 14.46 1.73 -4.10
N ALA A 189 13.39 0.93 -4.25
CA ALA A 189 12.26 1.28 -5.10
C ALA A 189 11.58 2.58 -4.64
N ILE A 190 11.36 2.72 -3.32
CA ILE A 190 10.77 3.92 -2.74
C ILE A 190 11.70 5.13 -2.92
N GLU A 191 13.01 4.99 -2.65
CA GLU A 191 13.98 6.05 -2.86
C GLU A 191 14.00 6.54 -4.31
N THR A 192 13.94 5.62 -5.27
CA THR A 192 13.90 5.95 -6.70
C THR A 192 12.68 6.80 -7.03
N LEU A 193 11.50 6.41 -6.51
CA LEU A 193 10.27 7.17 -6.70
C LEU A 193 10.34 8.54 -6.04
N VAL A 194 10.81 8.60 -4.79
CA VAL A 194 10.92 9.86 -4.03
C VAL A 194 11.94 10.81 -4.66
N ARG A 195 13.06 10.31 -5.22
CA ARG A 195 14.02 11.16 -5.96
C ARG A 195 13.40 11.86 -7.16
N ALA A 196 12.47 11.20 -7.82
CA ALA A 196 11.78 11.79 -8.97
C ALA A 196 10.76 12.87 -8.56
N HIS A 197 10.20 12.78 -7.34
CA HIS A 197 9.12 13.64 -6.86
C HIS A 197 9.30 14.03 -5.38
N PRO A 198 10.44 14.62 -4.99
CA PRO A 198 10.77 14.84 -3.58
C PRO A 198 9.81 15.82 -2.88
N GLU A 199 9.21 16.74 -3.62
CA GLU A 199 8.26 17.75 -3.12
C GLU A 199 6.90 17.15 -2.71
N GLN A 200 6.63 15.92 -3.07
CA GLN A 200 5.37 15.25 -2.77
C GLN A 200 5.47 14.21 -1.65
N TYR A 201 6.67 13.90 -1.18
CA TYR A 201 6.89 12.89 -0.15
C TYR A 201 6.57 13.42 1.27
N LEU A 202 6.15 12.53 2.16
CA LEU A 202 5.81 12.84 3.56
C LEU A 202 7.09 12.94 4.42
N TRP A 203 7.90 13.97 4.23
CA TRP A 203 9.14 14.19 5.00
C TRP A 203 8.92 14.42 6.49
N GLY A 204 7.72 14.83 6.90
CA GLY A 204 7.40 15.06 8.33
C GLY A 204 7.36 13.80 9.19
N TYR A 205 7.40 12.60 8.60
CA TYR A 205 7.46 11.36 9.35
C TYR A 205 8.91 10.98 9.66
N ASN A 206 9.22 10.76 10.96
CA ASN A 206 10.55 10.28 11.36
C ASN A 206 10.72 8.80 10.98
N ARG A 207 11.32 8.54 9.81
CA ARG A 207 11.57 7.21 9.26
C ARG A 207 12.65 6.43 10.03
N TYR A 208 13.50 7.12 10.78
CA TYR A 208 14.64 6.56 11.51
C TYR A 208 14.37 6.39 13.01
N LYS A 209 13.14 6.58 13.45
CA LYS A 209 12.78 6.34 14.84
C LYS A 209 12.90 4.86 15.21
N GLN A 210 13.17 4.59 16.49
CA GLN A 210 13.17 3.23 17.02
C GLN A 210 11.76 2.60 16.92
N PRO A 211 11.67 1.30 16.60
CA PRO A 211 10.41 0.59 16.65
C PRO A 211 9.89 0.53 18.07
N ARG A 212 8.58 0.62 18.25
CA ARG A 212 7.91 0.47 19.54
C ARG A 212 7.43 -0.96 19.69
N GLU A 213 7.29 -1.41 20.94
CA GLU A 213 6.57 -2.65 21.21
C GLU A 213 5.16 -2.55 20.62
N GLY A 214 4.71 -3.64 20.00
CA GLY A 214 3.34 -3.71 19.47
C GLY A 214 2.34 -3.78 20.62
N ASP A 215 1.25 -3.04 20.51
CA ASP A 215 0.08 -3.18 21.41
C ASP A 215 -0.63 -4.52 21.12
#